data_3bc42e243670ec433444db08fe9c650b
#
_entry.id   3bc42e243670ec433444db08fe9c650b
#
_cell.length_a   1.000
_cell.length_b   1.000
_cell.length_c   1.000
_cell.angle_alpha   90.00
_cell.angle_beta   90.00
_cell.angle_gamma   90.00
#
_symmetry.space_group_name_H-M   'P 1'
#
loop_
_entity.id
_entity.type
_entity.pdbx_description
1 polymer ?
#
loop_
_entity_poly.entity_id
_entity_poly.type
_entity_poly.pdbx_seq_one_letter_code
_entity_poly.pdbx_strand_id
1 'polypeptide(L)'
;MDLIFEDVRDQITASVESSLKYDQSYSIGILVHIEFYLKEHSSTCHTFVINMLDSLQKRTSSIFEKFVVDQIKAVEDTKVTSKKRSGILPFIKIFPRFVDRMETMLSNWDGVTRKTVDKAYSRIIKSMFETLEAVAQQVGSEPKNANDEKDFVNIHILTVGKNYESLYKHVYSALILTFIAIDQKTCTISIVK
;
A
#
# COMPACT_ATOMS: atom_id res chain seq x y z
N MET A 1 -21.35 -13.78 -32.54
CA MET A 1 -20.53 -14.53 -31.55
C MET A 1 -20.58 -13.90 -30.17
N ASP A 2 -20.69 -12.59 -30.05
CA ASP A 2 -20.70 -11.87 -28.76
C ASP A 2 -21.85 -12.28 -27.82
N LEU A 3 -23.04 -12.53 -28.36
CA LEU A 3 -24.20 -12.98 -27.56
C LEU A 3 -24.00 -14.34 -26.87
N ILE A 4 -23.21 -15.26 -27.45
CA ILE A 4 -22.99 -16.59 -26.86
C ILE A 4 -22.04 -16.51 -25.64
N PHE A 5 -21.12 -15.55 -25.63
CA PHE A 5 -20.10 -15.41 -24.60
C PHE A 5 -20.39 -14.29 -23.58
N GLU A 6 -21.50 -13.57 -23.73
CA GLU A 6 -21.88 -12.49 -22.81
C GLU A 6 -22.14 -13.02 -21.41
N ASP A 7 -22.88 -14.12 -21.29
CA ASP A 7 -23.13 -14.81 -20.02
C ASP A 7 -21.82 -15.28 -19.34
N VAL A 8 -20.86 -15.76 -20.13
CA VAL A 8 -19.54 -16.22 -19.61
C VAL A 8 -18.76 -15.05 -19.03
N ARG A 9 -18.74 -13.91 -19.71
CA ARG A 9 -18.10 -12.69 -19.21
C ARG A 9 -18.69 -12.26 -17.87
N ASP A 10 -20.02 -12.24 -17.79
CA ASP A 10 -20.72 -11.78 -16.60
C ASP A 10 -20.52 -12.74 -15.42
N GLN A 11 -20.53 -14.05 -15.67
CA GLN A 11 -20.22 -15.06 -14.65
C GLN A 11 -18.81 -14.96 -14.12
N ILE A 12 -17.80 -14.79 -14.99
CA ILE A 12 -16.39 -14.61 -14.58
C ILE A 12 -16.26 -13.33 -13.76
N THR A 13 -16.84 -12.23 -14.22
CA THR A 13 -16.79 -10.95 -13.50
C THR A 13 -17.43 -11.08 -12.11
N ALA A 14 -18.61 -11.67 -12.03
CA ALA A 14 -19.30 -11.88 -10.77
C ALA A 14 -18.51 -12.79 -9.81
N SER A 15 -17.86 -13.84 -10.31
CA SER A 15 -17.02 -14.74 -9.52
C SER A 15 -15.81 -14.02 -8.95
N VAL A 16 -15.11 -13.23 -9.75
CA VAL A 16 -13.98 -12.42 -9.31
C VAL A 16 -14.41 -11.40 -8.26
N GLU A 17 -15.49 -10.66 -8.48
CA GLU A 17 -15.99 -9.70 -7.50
C GLU A 17 -16.45 -10.35 -6.21
N SER A 18 -17.10 -11.49 -6.29
CA SER A 18 -17.49 -12.24 -5.12
C SER A 18 -16.26 -12.66 -4.29
N SER A 19 -15.21 -13.15 -4.93
CA SER A 19 -13.95 -13.50 -4.27
C SER A 19 -13.29 -12.28 -3.61
N LEU A 20 -13.27 -11.13 -4.29
CA LEU A 20 -12.69 -9.89 -3.78
C LEU A 20 -13.51 -9.22 -2.67
N LYS A 21 -14.77 -9.59 -2.49
CA LYS A 21 -15.56 -9.19 -1.31
C LYS A 21 -15.04 -9.81 -0.01
N TYR A 22 -14.50 -11.03 -0.07
CA TYR A 22 -13.89 -11.67 1.10
C TYR A 22 -12.53 -11.07 1.43
N ASP A 23 -11.73 -10.83 0.42
CA ASP A 23 -10.40 -10.28 0.61
C ASP A 23 -9.91 -9.51 -0.64
N GLN A 24 -9.95 -8.21 -0.55
CA GLN A 24 -9.55 -7.31 -1.64
C GLN A 24 -8.06 -7.41 -1.98
N SER A 25 -7.21 -7.91 -1.08
CA SER A 25 -5.78 -8.05 -1.35
C SER A 25 -5.47 -9.04 -2.48
N TYR A 26 -6.33 -10.04 -2.72
CA TYR A 26 -6.19 -10.98 -3.85
C TYR A 26 -6.27 -10.31 -5.23
N SER A 27 -6.73 -9.06 -5.31
CA SER A 27 -6.75 -8.30 -6.57
C SER A 27 -5.39 -8.27 -7.25
N ILE A 28 -4.27 -8.25 -6.50
CA ILE A 28 -2.92 -8.26 -7.07
C ILE A 28 -2.62 -9.57 -7.78
N GLY A 29 -2.92 -10.71 -7.17
CA GLY A 29 -2.74 -12.01 -7.82
C GLY A 29 -3.55 -12.13 -9.11
N ILE A 30 -4.80 -11.64 -9.11
CA ILE A 30 -5.66 -11.62 -10.29
C ILE A 30 -5.07 -10.71 -11.38
N LEU A 31 -4.60 -9.50 -11.01
CA LEU A 31 -3.99 -8.56 -11.95
C LEU A 31 -2.71 -9.14 -12.60
N VAL A 32 -1.87 -9.81 -11.84
CA VAL A 32 -0.66 -10.49 -12.36
C VAL A 32 -1.04 -11.53 -13.40
N HIS A 33 -2.03 -12.37 -13.12
CA HIS A 33 -2.49 -13.39 -14.06
C HIS A 33 -3.12 -12.79 -15.32
N ILE A 34 -3.93 -11.74 -15.19
CA ILE A 34 -4.51 -11.05 -16.33
C ILE A 34 -3.40 -10.43 -17.19
N GLU A 35 -2.46 -9.73 -16.57
CA GLU A 35 -1.34 -9.10 -17.28
C GLU A 35 -0.47 -10.13 -18.00
N PHE A 36 -0.20 -11.27 -17.36
CA PHE A 36 0.51 -12.40 -17.99
C PHE A 36 -0.24 -12.89 -19.23
N TYR A 37 -1.54 -13.17 -19.12
CA TYR A 37 -2.36 -13.64 -20.23
C TYR A 37 -2.43 -12.65 -21.39
N LEU A 38 -2.63 -11.37 -21.09
CA LEU A 38 -2.65 -10.32 -22.11
C LEU A 38 -1.32 -10.21 -22.85
N LYS A 39 -0.20 -10.37 -22.15
CA LYS A 39 1.14 -10.35 -22.73
C LYS A 39 1.38 -11.55 -23.66
N GLU A 40 1.03 -12.76 -23.20
CA GLU A 40 1.23 -13.99 -23.98
C GLU A 40 0.35 -14.04 -25.23
N HIS A 41 -0.85 -13.48 -25.17
CA HIS A 41 -1.85 -13.58 -26.24
C HIS A 41 -2.06 -12.27 -27.03
N SER A 42 -1.18 -11.29 -26.87
CA SER A 42 -1.27 -9.99 -27.54
C SER A 42 -1.33 -10.05 -29.07
N SER A 43 -0.78 -11.12 -29.67
CA SER A 43 -0.74 -11.34 -31.11
C SER A 43 -1.84 -12.30 -31.63
N THR A 44 -2.75 -12.73 -30.77
CA THR A 44 -3.78 -13.73 -31.15
C THR A 44 -5.08 -13.05 -31.62
N CYS A 45 -5.85 -13.76 -32.44
CA CYS A 45 -7.14 -13.27 -32.95
C CYS A 45 -8.30 -13.37 -31.92
N HIS A 46 -8.00 -13.61 -30.64
CA HIS A 46 -9.01 -13.82 -29.60
C HIS A 46 -9.57 -12.50 -29.03
N THR A 47 -10.06 -11.62 -29.89
CA THR A 47 -10.53 -10.27 -29.56
C THR A 47 -11.53 -10.24 -28.40
N PHE A 48 -12.44 -11.23 -28.35
CA PHE A 48 -13.42 -11.31 -27.26
C PHE A 48 -12.73 -11.51 -25.90
N VAL A 49 -11.82 -12.47 -25.79
CA VAL A 49 -11.11 -12.77 -24.54
C VAL A 49 -10.24 -11.61 -24.12
N ILE A 50 -9.55 -10.96 -25.06
CA ILE A 50 -8.72 -9.79 -24.78
C ILE A 50 -9.59 -8.64 -24.21
N ASN A 51 -10.70 -8.32 -24.85
CA ASN A 51 -11.62 -7.27 -24.40
C ASN A 51 -12.23 -7.58 -23.01
N MET A 52 -12.55 -8.87 -22.76
CA MET A 52 -13.03 -9.32 -21.46
C MET A 52 -11.97 -9.14 -20.37
N LEU A 53 -10.73 -9.56 -20.64
CA LEU A 53 -9.61 -9.42 -19.70
C LEU A 53 -9.26 -7.96 -19.43
N ASP A 54 -9.28 -7.09 -20.45
CA ASP A 54 -9.09 -5.65 -20.29
C ASP A 54 -10.14 -5.02 -19.39
N SER A 55 -11.40 -5.40 -19.58
CA SER A 55 -12.50 -4.94 -18.74
C SER A 55 -12.33 -5.39 -17.29
N LEU A 56 -11.98 -6.67 -17.09
CA LEU A 56 -11.73 -7.25 -15.78
C LEU A 56 -10.52 -6.63 -15.09
N GLN A 57 -9.45 -6.34 -15.85
CA GLN A 57 -8.26 -5.65 -15.35
C GLN A 57 -8.60 -4.26 -14.78
N LYS A 58 -9.36 -3.46 -15.54
CA LYS A 58 -9.78 -2.13 -15.10
C LYS A 58 -10.61 -2.20 -13.81
N ARG A 59 -11.54 -3.14 -13.75
CA ARG A 59 -12.41 -3.32 -12.59
C ARG A 59 -11.63 -3.80 -11.37
N THR A 60 -10.76 -4.78 -11.52
CA THR A 60 -9.90 -5.30 -10.46
C THR A 60 -8.92 -4.22 -9.96
N SER A 61 -8.35 -3.42 -10.87
CA SER A 61 -7.49 -2.28 -10.50
C SER A 61 -8.24 -1.24 -9.67
N SER A 62 -9.50 -0.96 -9.99
CA SER A 62 -10.34 -0.05 -9.20
C SER A 62 -10.61 -0.58 -7.79
N ILE A 63 -10.82 -1.88 -7.64
CA ILE A 63 -11.01 -2.52 -6.33
C ILE A 63 -9.71 -2.43 -5.51
N PHE A 64 -8.55 -2.68 -6.13
CA PHE A 64 -7.26 -2.53 -5.45
C PHE A 64 -7.00 -1.08 -5.01
N GLU A 65 -7.28 -0.10 -5.89
CA GLU A 65 -7.10 1.32 -5.53
C GLU A 65 -7.99 1.71 -4.35
N LYS A 66 -9.24 1.27 -4.33
CA LYS A 66 -10.12 1.47 -3.18
C LYS A 66 -9.56 0.83 -1.91
N PHE A 67 -9.06 -0.39 -2.00
CA PHE A 67 -8.44 -1.09 -0.88
C PHE A 67 -7.24 -0.30 -0.32
N VAL A 68 -6.37 0.26 -1.19
CA VAL A 68 -5.24 1.10 -0.78
C VAL A 68 -5.72 2.37 -0.07
N VAL A 69 -6.76 3.03 -0.59
CA VAL A 69 -7.37 4.20 0.05
C VAL A 69 -7.92 3.86 1.44
N ASP A 70 -8.58 2.72 1.58
CA ASP A 70 -9.10 2.25 2.87
C ASP A 70 -7.96 1.96 3.88
N GLN A 71 -6.80 1.42 3.41
CA GLN A 71 -5.61 1.25 4.25
C GLN A 71 -5.04 2.59 4.72
N ILE A 72 -4.93 3.57 3.81
CA ILE A 72 -4.46 4.93 4.14
C ILE A 72 -5.37 5.57 5.18
N LYS A 73 -6.68 5.49 4.98
CA LYS A 73 -7.67 6.01 5.93
C LYS A 73 -7.55 5.35 7.31
N ALA A 74 -7.37 4.03 7.36
CA ALA A 74 -7.15 3.31 8.62
C ALA A 74 -5.89 3.79 9.37
N VAL A 75 -4.82 4.14 8.64
CA VAL A 75 -3.61 4.75 9.22
C VAL A 75 -3.94 6.14 9.79
N GLU A 76 -4.65 6.99 9.03
CA GLU A 76 -5.01 8.34 9.44
C GLU A 76 -5.96 8.36 10.65
N ASP A 77 -6.93 7.46 10.70
CA ASP A 77 -7.87 7.33 11.81
C ASP A 77 -7.17 6.99 13.14
N THR A 78 -5.95 6.47 13.08
CA THR A 78 -5.12 6.20 14.28
C THR A 78 -4.75 7.48 15.03
N LYS A 79 -4.67 8.64 14.35
CA LYS A 79 -4.41 9.96 14.98
C LYS A 79 -5.44 10.27 16.08
N VAL A 80 -6.71 9.92 15.85
CA VAL A 80 -7.80 10.21 16.76
C VAL A 80 -7.80 9.31 18.00
N THR A 81 -7.36 8.06 17.82
CA THR A 81 -7.41 7.03 18.88
C THR A 81 -6.17 6.98 19.76
N SER A 82 -5.07 7.64 19.35
CA SER A 82 -3.76 7.54 20.01
C SER A 82 -3.63 8.37 21.30
N LYS A 83 -4.51 9.33 21.55
CA LYS A 83 -4.47 10.26 22.72
C LYS A 83 -4.35 9.57 24.10
N LYS A 84 -4.56 8.26 24.21
CA LYS A 84 -4.52 7.50 25.49
C LYS A 84 -3.66 6.22 25.42
N ARG A 85 -2.89 5.98 24.37
CA ARG A 85 -2.16 4.72 24.20
C ARG A 85 -0.66 4.93 24.28
N SER A 86 -0.02 4.25 25.23
CA SER A 86 1.43 4.01 25.21
C SER A 86 1.72 2.77 24.37
N GLY A 87 2.75 2.83 23.52
CA GLY A 87 3.23 1.68 22.74
C GLY A 87 3.25 1.88 21.24
N ILE A 88 3.66 0.83 20.50
CA ILE A 88 3.83 0.87 19.06
C ILE A 88 2.46 0.95 18.36
N LEU A 89 2.31 1.89 17.46
CA LEU A 89 1.06 2.10 16.69
C LEU A 89 0.72 0.86 15.85
N PRO A 90 -0.57 0.50 15.75
CA PRO A 90 -1.02 -0.75 15.10
C PRO A 90 -0.54 -0.90 13.66
N PHE A 91 -0.58 0.17 12.87
CA PHE A 91 -0.20 0.12 11.46
C PHE A 91 1.27 -0.27 11.24
N ILE A 92 2.17 0.04 12.18
CA ILE A 92 3.59 -0.34 12.12
C ILE A 92 3.75 -1.87 12.17
N LYS A 93 2.87 -2.57 12.89
CA LYS A 93 2.85 -4.04 12.97
C LYS A 93 2.13 -4.69 11.80
N ILE A 94 1.13 -4.00 11.26
CA ILE A 94 0.26 -4.54 10.20
C ILE A 94 0.90 -4.41 8.82
N PHE A 95 1.58 -3.29 8.55
CA PHE A 95 2.14 -3.00 7.24
C PHE A 95 3.15 -4.05 6.75
N PRO A 96 4.07 -4.63 7.56
CA PRO A 96 4.93 -5.73 7.12
C PRO A 96 4.17 -6.93 6.57
N ARG A 97 3.08 -7.32 7.23
CA ARG A 97 2.23 -8.42 6.77
C ARG A 97 1.51 -8.10 5.46
N PHE A 98 1.11 -6.84 5.30
CA PHE A 98 0.56 -6.36 4.04
C PHE A 98 1.59 -6.49 2.91
N VAL A 99 2.83 -6.02 3.12
CA VAL A 99 3.92 -6.12 2.14
C VAL A 99 4.22 -7.57 1.80
N ASP A 100 4.45 -8.42 2.79
CA ASP A 100 4.75 -9.85 2.61
C ASP A 100 3.67 -10.53 1.75
N ARG A 101 2.41 -10.22 2.00
CA ARG A 101 1.29 -10.73 1.22
C ARG A 101 1.29 -10.25 -0.22
N MET A 102 1.57 -8.97 -0.46
CA MET A 102 1.65 -8.41 -1.81
C MET A 102 2.81 -9.03 -2.59
N GLU A 103 4.00 -9.16 -1.97
CA GLU A 103 5.17 -9.75 -2.59
C GLU A 103 4.95 -11.23 -2.93
N THR A 104 4.27 -11.98 -2.04
CA THR A 104 3.89 -13.37 -2.31
C THR A 104 3.02 -13.48 -3.56
N MET A 105 2.06 -12.58 -3.74
CA MET A 105 1.17 -12.58 -4.90
C MET A 105 1.85 -12.11 -6.17
N LEU A 106 2.80 -11.18 -6.07
CA LEU A 106 3.61 -10.73 -7.21
C LEU A 106 4.55 -11.81 -7.73
N SER A 107 5.03 -12.72 -6.88
CA SER A 107 5.91 -13.86 -7.27
C SER A 107 7.06 -13.43 -8.20
N ASN A 108 7.73 -12.32 -7.91
CA ASN A 108 8.78 -11.70 -8.74
C ASN A 108 8.29 -11.15 -10.10
N TRP A 109 6.99 -10.94 -10.27
CA TRP A 109 6.44 -10.30 -11.46
C TRP A 109 6.95 -8.86 -11.61
N ASP A 110 7.52 -8.56 -12.79
CA ASP A 110 8.07 -7.22 -13.12
C ASP A 110 7.27 -6.59 -14.27
N GLY A 111 6.00 -6.29 -14.00
CA GLY A 111 5.08 -5.71 -14.98
C GLY A 111 4.43 -4.41 -14.48
N VAL A 112 3.32 -4.03 -15.11
CA VAL A 112 2.54 -2.85 -14.71
C VAL A 112 1.96 -3.01 -13.31
N THR A 113 1.52 -4.22 -12.96
CA THR A 113 0.99 -4.55 -11.63
C THR A 113 2.05 -4.31 -10.54
N ARG A 114 3.34 -4.63 -10.78
CA ARG A 114 4.44 -4.31 -9.87
C ARG A 114 4.52 -2.82 -9.57
N LYS A 115 4.54 -1.99 -10.60
CA LYS A 115 4.60 -0.52 -10.46
C LYS A 115 3.40 0.03 -9.69
N THR A 116 2.22 -0.58 -9.86
CA THR A 116 1.01 -0.22 -9.12
C THR A 116 1.15 -0.50 -7.63
N VAL A 117 1.72 -1.65 -7.27
CA VAL A 117 1.99 -2.02 -5.87
C VAL A 117 3.07 -1.13 -5.24
N ASP A 118 4.16 -0.83 -5.96
CA ASP A 118 5.22 0.07 -5.47
C ASP A 118 4.67 1.48 -5.20
N LYS A 119 3.79 1.97 -6.06
CA LYS A 119 3.08 3.24 -5.84
C LYS A 119 2.17 3.18 -4.61
N ALA A 120 1.48 2.06 -4.38
CA ALA A 120 0.65 1.87 -3.19
C ALA A 120 1.50 1.88 -1.91
N TYR A 121 2.66 1.19 -1.91
CA TYR A 121 3.61 1.23 -0.78
C TYR A 121 4.03 2.66 -0.46
N SER A 122 4.45 3.41 -1.47
CA SER A 122 4.90 4.80 -1.27
C SER A 122 3.81 5.68 -0.66
N ARG A 123 2.56 5.52 -1.09
CA ARG A 123 1.42 6.28 -0.57
C ARG A 123 1.09 5.92 0.89
N ILE A 124 1.06 4.61 1.22
CA ILE A 124 0.78 4.14 2.58
C ILE A 124 1.90 4.58 3.52
N ILE A 125 3.17 4.40 3.13
CA ILE A 125 4.34 4.80 3.92
C ILE A 125 4.30 6.31 4.19
N LYS A 126 4.01 7.13 3.19
CA LYS A 126 3.87 8.58 3.36
C LYS A 126 2.82 8.92 4.41
N SER A 127 1.63 8.32 4.33
CA SER A 127 0.56 8.52 5.32
C SER A 127 0.97 8.04 6.71
N MET A 128 1.73 6.94 6.83
CA MET A 128 2.26 6.46 8.10
C MET A 128 3.17 7.50 8.76
N PHE A 129 4.11 8.10 8.00
CA PHE A 129 5.01 9.13 8.54
C PHE A 129 4.27 10.42 8.90
N GLU A 130 3.36 10.89 8.06
CA GLU A 130 2.53 12.06 8.36
C GLU A 130 1.67 11.84 9.63
N THR A 131 1.22 10.60 9.83
CA THR A 131 0.48 10.22 11.04
C THR A 131 1.37 10.17 12.26
N LEU A 132 2.59 9.63 12.15
CA LEU A 132 3.58 9.62 13.24
C LEU A 132 3.95 11.04 13.67
N GLU A 133 4.23 11.93 12.71
CA GLU A 133 4.52 13.34 12.99
C GLU A 133 3.37 14.02 13.72
N ALA A 134 2.13 13.83 13.24
CA ALA A 134 0.95 14.43 13.88
C ALA A 134 0.71 13.90 15.30
N VAL A 135 0.96 12.61 15.55
CA VAL A 135 0.85 12.01 16.90
C VAL A 135 1.94 12.53 17.81
N ALA A 136 3.18 12.64 17.33
CA ALA A 136 4.31 13.20 18.10
C ALA A 136 4.04 14.64 18.53
N GLN A 137 3.54 15.49 17.63
CA GLN A 137 3.17 16.88 17.93
C GLN A 137 2.04 16.97 18.98
N GLN A 138 1.11 16.03 19.00
CA GLN A 138 0.05 15.98 20.01
C GLN A 138 0.55 15.57 21.40
N VAL A 139 1.57 14.72 21.46
CA VAL A 139 2.21 14.30 22.72
C VAL A 139 3.10 15.41 23.28
N GLY A 140 3.75 16.20 22.44
CA GLY A 140 4.63 17.31 22.80
C GLY A 140 3.92 18.58 23.26
N SER A 141 2.59 18.67 23.18
CA SER A 141 1.82 19.85 23.59
C SER A 141 1.66 20.02 25.11
N GLU A 142 2.07 19.04 25.93
CA GLU A 142 2.38 19.27 27.34
C GLU A 142 3.90 19.46 27.50
N PRO A 143 4.38 20.48 28.27
CA PRO A 143 5.78 20.89 28.30
C PRO A 143 6.66 19.90 29.09
N LYS A 144 6.91 18.73 28.55
CA LYS A 144 7.88 17.76 28.98
C LYS A 144 8.83 17.43 27.84
N ASN A 145 9.94 18.20 27.79
CA ASN A 145 11.16 17.95 27.01
C ASN A 145 11.01 17.65 25.50
N ALA A 146 11.50 18.58 24.68
CA ALA A 146 11.66 18.40 23.22
C ALA A 146 12.43 17.14 22.81
N ASN A 147 13.11 16.45 23.74
CA ASN A 147 13.78 15.18 23.53
C ASN A 147 12.79 14.01 23.45
N ASP A 148 11.68 14.03 24.22
CA ASP A 148 10.71 12.93 24.24
C ASP A 148 9.98 12.76 22.90
N GLU A 149 9.75 13.86 22.16
CA GLU A 149 9.13 13.84 20.85
C GLU A 149 10.05 13.19 19.79
N LYS A 150 11.34 13.58 19.80
CA LYS A 150 12.34 13.00 18.91
C LYS A 150 12.56 11.52 19.20
N ASP A 151 12.59 11.14 20.47
CA ASP A 151 12.75 9.76 20.88
C ASP A 151 11.54 8.89 20.50
N PHE A 152 10.32 9.41 20.63
CA PHE A 152 9.12 8.72 20.16
C PHE A 152 9.16 8.43 18.67
N VAL A 153 9.44 9.44 17.84
CA VAL A 153 9.55 9.30 16.38
C VAL A 153 10.69 8.34 16.02
N ASN A 154 11.86 8.48 16.65
CA ASN A 154 13.02 7.64 16.38
C ASN A 154 12.79 6.18 16.75
N ILE A 155 12.14 5.89 17.88
CA ILE A 155 11.79 4.52 18.29
C ILE A 155 10.85 3.89 17.27
N HIS A 156 9.86 4.63 16.79
CA HIS A 156 8.92 4.12 15.80
C HIS A 156 9.59 3.90 14.43
N ILE A 157 10.45 4.83 14.01
CA ILE A 157 11.23 4.70 12.77
C ILE A 157 12.21 3.53 12.84
N LEU A 158 12.94 3.36 13.95
CA LEU A 158 13.86 2.23 14.16
C LEU A 158 13.09 0.90 14.20
N THR A 159 11.91 0.88 14.80
CA THR A 159 11.06 -0.33 14.82
C THR A 159 10.56 -0.67 13.43
N VAL A 160 10.17 0.33 12.64
CA VAL A 160 9.85 0.18 11.22
C VAL A 160 11.09 -0.35 10.50
N GLY A 161 12.24 0.29 10.61
CA GLY A 161 13.49 -0.12 9.95
C GLY A 161 13.87 -1.56 10.26
N LYS A 162 13.89 -1.98 11.53
CA LYS A 162 14.22 -3.35 11.94
C LYS A 162 13.26 -4.40 11.42
N ASN A 163 11.96 -4.10 11.37
CA ASN A 163 10.96 -5.01 10.81
C ASN A 163 11.05 -5.12 9.30
N TYR A 164 11.70 -4.15 8.62
CA TYR A 164 11.81 -4.08 7.17
C TYR A 164 13.20 -4.43 6.63
N GLU A 165 14.19 -4.61 7.49
CA GLU A 165 15.55 -4.98 7.06
C GLU A 165 15.59 -6.33 6.31
N SER A 166 14.62 -7.20 6.58
CA SER A 166 14.40 -8.47 5.86
C SER A 166 13.47 -8.36 4.65
N LEU A 167 12.76 -7.25 4.50
CA LEU A 167 11.68 -7.07 3.53
C LEU A 167 12.05 -5.99 2.48
N TYR A 168 12.91 -6.31 1.52
CA TYR A 168 12.92 -5.72 0.16
C TYR A 168 13.54 -4.34 -0.09
N LYS A 169 14.47 -4.36 -1.05
CA LYS A 169 15.13 -3.18 -1.67
C LYS A 169 14.16 -2.07 -2.10
N HIS A 170 12.94 -2.40 -2.52
CA HIS A 170 11.97 -1.44 -3.05
C HIS A 170 11.26 -0.64 -1.94
N VAL A 171 10.85 -1.31 -0.88
CA VAL A 171 10.27 -0.64 0.30
C VAL A 171 11.35 0.18 1.01
N TYR A 172 12.58 -0.32 1.06
CA TYR A 172 13.72 0.35 1.70
C TYR A 172 14.08 1.65 0.98
N SER A 173 14.08 1.68 -0.35
CA SER A 173 14.34 2.92 -1.10
C SER A 173 13.24 3.97 -0.88
N ALA A 174 11.98 3.58 -0.84
CA ALA A 174 10.88 4.49 -0.54
C ALA A 174 10.93 5.02 0.90
N LEU A 175 11.27 4.16 1.86
CA LEU A 175 11.48 4.53 3.26
C LEU A 175 12.65 5.50 3.43
N ILE A 176 13.80 5.23 2.80
CA ILE A 176 14.99 6.10 2.85
C ILE A 176 14.68 7.47 2.25
N LEU A 177 14.03 7.55 1.09
CA LEU A 177 13.67 8.82 0.46
C LEU A 177 12.70 9.63 1.33
N THR A 178 11.75 8.98 1.98
CA THR A 178 10.82 9.64 2.89
C THR A 178 11.54 10.10 4.17
N PHE A 179 12.48 9.30 4.67
CA PHE A 179 13.32 9.63 5.83
C PHE A 179 14.20 10.85 5.57
N ILE A 180 14.88 10.92 4.41
CA ILE A 180 15.70 12.07 4.01
C ILE A 180 14.83 13.33 3.89
N ALA A 181 13.62 13.22 3.36
CA ALA A 181 12.70 14.35 3.24
C ALA A 181 12.21 14.88 4.60
N ILE A 182 12.03 14.01 5.60
CA ILE A 182 11.65 14.39 6.97
C ILE A 182 12.83 15.04 7.69
N ASP A 183 14.04 14.48 7.56
CA ASP A 183 15.24 15.03 8.19
C ASP A 183 15.59 16.42 7.64
N GLN A 184 15.42 16.65 6.34
CA GLN A 184 15.56 17.98 5.71
C GLN A 184 14.51 18.98 6.24
N LYS A 185 13.27 18.58 6.49
CA LYS A 185 12.26 19.46 7.08
C LYS A 185 12.55 19.81 8.53
N THR A 186 13.00 18.84 9.33
CA THR A 186 13.37 19.08 10.74
C THR A 186 14.61 19.95 10.86
N CYS A 187 15.62 19.80 9.97
CA CYS A 187 16.76 20.72 9.91
C CYS A 187 16.35 22.15 9.53
N THR A 188 15.40 22.32 8.61
CA THR A 188 14.96 23.66 8.15
C THR A 188 14.22 24.41 9.27
N ILE A 189 13.48 23.71 10.12
CA ILE A 189 12.77 24.32 11.25
C ILE A 189 13.73 24.73 12.37
N SER A 190 14.89 24.08 12.50
CA SER A 190 15.91 24.45 13.50
C SER A 190 16.75 25.68 13.13
N ILE A 191 16.74 26.10 11.87
CA ILE A 191 17.53 27.24 11.37
C ILE A 191 16.73 28.57 11.41
N VAL A 192 15.41 28.50 11.57
CA VAL A 192 14.50 29.68 11.56
C VAL A 192 14.12 30.11 13.00
N LYS A 193 14.78 29.63 14.00
CA LYS A 193 14.73 30.15 15.39
C LYS A 193 16.11 30.67 15.78
#